data_c8c25c7f51cea708d930719a0a50e62c
#
_entry.id   c8c25c7f51cea708d930719a0a50e62c
#
_cell.length_a   1.000
_cell.length_b   1.000
_cell.length_c   1.000
_cell.angle_alpha   90.00
_cell.angle_beta   90.00
_cell.angle_gamma   90.00
#
_symmetry.space_group_name_H-M   'P 1'
#
loop_
_entity.id
_entity.type
_entity.pdbx_description
1 polymer ?
#
loop_
_entity_poly.entity_id
_entity_poly.type
_entity_poly.pdbx_seq_one_letter_code
_entity_poly.pdbx_strand_id
1 'polypeptide(L)'
;MAVHKVLVVDDSKTELLFLTDLLQKNGLSVRTAENAEEAFRRLAEEKPDLILMDVVMPGQNGFQLTRTISRDPQYAGLPIIMCTSKNQETDRVWGMRQGARDYVTKPVDAVELMAKIRALG
;
A
#
# COMPACT_ATOMS: atom_id res chain seq x y z
N MET A 1 12.37 7.50 -11.46
CA MET A 1 11.30 7.36 -10.48
C MET A 1 11.93 7.10 -9.12
N ALA A 2 11.54 7.82 -8.09
CA ALA A 2 12.13 7.65 -6.75
C ALA A 2 11.75 6.32 -6.10
N VAL A 3 10.59 5.77 -6.46
CA VAL A 3 10.11 4.50 -5.94
C VAL A 3 10.75 3.36 -6.73
N HIS A 4 11.44 2.47 -6.04
CA HIS A 4 12.04 1.26 -6.63
C HIS A 4 11.53 -0.02 -5.97
N LYS A 5 11.20 0.05 -4.69
CA LYS A 5 10.79 -1.10 -3.87
C LYS A 5 9.41 -0.86 -3.29
N VAL A 6 8.49 -1.77 -3.54
CA VAL A 6 7.10 -1.66 -3.08
C VAL A 6 6.75 -2.86 -2.22
N LEU A 7 6.12 -2.60 -1.08
CA LEU A 7 5.48 -3.63 -0.27
C LEU A 7 3.98 -3.58 -0.54
N VAL A 8 3.40 -4.68 -0.98
CA VAL A 8 1.95 -4.79 -1.21
C VAL A 8 1.34 -5.60 -0.08
N VAL A 9 0.39 -5.01 0.64
CA VAL A 9 -0.30 -5.64 1.76
C VAL A 9 -1.75 -5.86 1.40
N ASP A 10 -2.14 -7.12 1.22
CA ASP A 10 -3.50 -7.50 0.80
C ASP A 10 -3.69 -8.98 1.13
N ASP A 11 -4.84 -9.37 1.68
CA ASP A 11 -5.11 -10.76 1.99
C ASP A 11 -5.57 -11.59 0.79
N SER A 12 -5.86 -10.95 -0.33
CA SER A 12 -6.26 -11.63 -1.57
C SER A 12 -5.03 -12.01 -2.39
N LYS A 13 -4.79 -13.30 -2.55
CA LYS A 13 -3.67 -13.79 -3.36
C LYS A 13 -3.79 -13.37 -4.82
N THR A 14 -5.02 -13.32 -5.33
CA THR A 14 -5.27 -12.88 -6.70
C THR A 14 -4.86 -11.42 -6.89
N GLU A 15 -5.22 -10.57 -5.92
CA GLU A 15 -4.85 -9.16 -5.97
C GLU A 15 -3.34 -8.97 -5.83
N LEU A 16 -2.69 -9.74 -4.96
CA LEU A 16 -1.23 -9.69 -4.82
C LEU A 16 -0.54 -10.05 -6.13
N LEU A 17 -1.02 -11.09 -6.83
CA LEU A 17 -0.46 -11.48 -8.11
C LEU A 17 -0.65 -10.39 -9.17
N PHE A 18 -1.84 -9.82 -9.23
CA PHE A 18 -2.14 -8.75 -10.19
C PHE A 18 -1.24 -7.54 -9.97
N LEU A 19 -1.14 -7.07 -8.74
CA LEU A 19 -0.33 -5.89 -8.43
C LEU A 19 1.16 -6.17 -8.60
N THR A 20 1.62 -7.35 -8.21
CA THR A 20 3.01 -7.74 -8.38
C THR A 20 3.40 -7.72 -9.85
N ASP A 21 2.57 -8.35 -10.70
CA ASP A 21 2.82 -8.39 -12.15
C ASP A 21 2.86 -6.97 -12.74
N LEU A 22 1.87 -6.16 -12.40
CA LEU A 22 1.80 -4.79 -12.87
C LEU A 22 3.04 -3.98 -12.50
N LEU A 23 3.44 -4.05 -11.23
CA LEU A 23 4.57 -3.26 -10.72
C LEU A 23 5.89 -3.75 -11.29
N GLN A 24 6.09 -5.07 -11.39
CA GLN A 24 7.31 -5.64 -11.96
C GLN A 24 7.46 -5.29 -13.43
N LYS A 25 6.38 -5.26 -14.18
CA LYS A 25 6.41 -4.84 -15.59
C LYS A 25 6.82 -3.38 -15.75
N ASN A 26 6.65 -2.59 -14.70
CA ASN A 26 7.07 -1.19 -14.67
C ASN A 26 8.43 -0.99 -14.01
N GLY A 27 9.19 -2.07 -13.81
CA GLY A 27 10.57 -1.99 -13.32
C GLY A 27 10.72 -1.91 -11.81
N LEU A 28 9.66 -2.19 -11.04
CA LEU A 28 9.70 -2.10 -9.58
C LEU A 28 9.92 -3.47 -8.95
N SER A 29 10.66 -3.51 -7.84
CA SER A 29 10.77 -4.69 -7.01
C SER A 29 9.59 -4.75 -6.06
N VAL A 30 9.02 -5.95 -5.87
CA VAL A 30 7.81 -6.13 -5.08
C VAL A 30 8.01 -7.19 -4.03
N ARG A 31 7.60 -6.88 -2.80
CA ARG A 31 7.39 -7.84 -1.73
C ARG A 31 5.93 -7.81 -1.34
N THR A 32 5.44 -8.90 -0.79
CA THR A 32 4.02 -9.02 -0.44
C THR A 32 3.84 -9.44 1.02
N ALA A 33 2.68 -9.06 1.57
CA ALA A 33 2.25 -9.47 2.90
C ALA A 33 0.73 -9.66 2.88
N GLU A 34 0.24 -10.69 3.54
CA GLU A 34 -1.19 -11.01 3.55
C GLU A 34 -1.91 -10.52 4.82
N ASN A 35 -1.17 -10.01 5.79
CA ASN A 35 -1.72 -9.52 7.05
C ASN A 35 -0.73 -8.56 7.72
N ALA A 36 -1.15 -7.98 8.85
CA ALA A 36 -0.33 -7.01 9.58
C ALA A 36 0.98 -7.60 10.09
N GLU A 37 0.94 -8.83 10.61
CA GLU A 37 2.14 -9.49 11.14
C GLU A 37 3.20 -9.67 10.04
N GLU A 38 2.78 -10.15 8.87
CA GLU A 38 3.69 -10.28 7.73
C GLU A 38 4.20 -8.93 7.26
N ALA A 39 3.34 -7.91 7.27
CA ALA A 39 3.74 -6.56 6.86
C ALA A 39 4.86 -6.05 7.75
N PHE A 40 4.74 -6.18 9.07
CA PHE A 40 5.80 -5.76 9.99
C PHE A 40 7.07 -6.59 9.81
N ARG A 41 6.94 -7.88 9.52
CA ARG A 41 8.09 -8.72 9.24
C ARG A 41 8.83 -8.24 7.99
N ARG A 42 8.10 -7.93 6.92
CA ARG A 42 8.71 -7.41 5.70
C ARG A 42 9.39 -6.07 5.92
N LEU A 43 8.76 -5.18 6.68
CA LEU A 43 9.33 -3.88 7.00
C LEU A 43 10.64 -4.01 7.80
N ALA A 44 10.72 -4.98 8.69
CA ALA A 44 11.92 -5.24 9.48
C ALA A 44 13.06 -5.79 8.62
N GLU A 45 12.73 -6.56 7.58
CA GLU A 45 13.71 -7.14 6.67
C GLU A 45 14.30 -6.09 5.73
N GLU A 46 13.44 -5.22 5.19
CA GLU A 46 13.86 -4.22 4.23
C GLU A 46 12.81 -3.11 4.16
N LYS A 47 13.23 -1.87 4.35
CA LYS A 47 12.34 -0.73 4.25
C LYS A 47 12.00 -0.47 2.78
N PRO A 48 10.72 -0.50 2.39
CA PRO A 48 10.32 -0.19 1.02
C PRO A 48 10.32 1.31 0.78
N ASP A 49 10.13 1.70 -0.48
CA ASP A 49 9.95 3.10 -0.86
C ASP A 49 8.47 3.50 -0.86
N LEU A 50 7.58 2.50 -0.87
CA LEU A 50 6.13 2.69 -0.93
C LEU A 50 5.43 1.46 -0.38
N ILE A 51 4.31 1.67 0.31
CA ILE A 51 3.40 0.58 0.68
C ILE A 51 2.08 0.78 -0.07
N LEU A 52 1.60 -0.28 -0.74
CA LEU A 52 0.23 -0.36 -1.23
C LEU A 52 -0.57 -1.16 -0.21
N MET A 53 -1.62 -0.55 0.35
CA MET A 53 -2.31 -1.09 1.52
C MET A 53 -3.79 -1.32 1.25
N ASP A 54 -4.26 -2.56 1.38
CA ASP A 54 -5.69 -2.83 1.39
C ASP A 54 -6.26 -2.53 2.78
N VAL A 55 -7.53 -2.14 2.82
CA VAL A 55 -8.24 -1.84 4.07
C VAL A 55 -8.86 -3.09 4.68
N VAL A 56 -9.49 -3.93 3.85
CA VAL A 56 -10.27 -5.07 4.32
C VAL A 56 -9.38 -6.29 4.46
N MET A 57 -8.91 -6.53 5.68
CA MET A 57 -8.05 -7.68 6.00
C MET A 57 -8.48 -8.30 7.33
N PRO A 58 -8.30 -9.63 7.51
CA PRO A 58 -8.58 -10.27 8.80
C PRO A 58 -7.68 -9.71 9.91
N GLY A 59 -8.21 -9.58 11.09
CA GLY A 59 -7.48 -9.03 12.24
C GLY A 59 -7.42 -7.51 12.17
N GLN A 60 -6.22 -6.95 12.13
CA GLN A 60 -6.05 -5.50 12.06
C GLN A 60 -6.30 -5.00 10.63
N ASN A 61 -7.25 -4.07 10.45
CA ASN A 61 -7.56 -3.53 9.13
C ASN A 61 -6.49 -2.54 8.66
N GLY A 62 -6.54 -2.22 7.36
CA GLY A 62 -5.54 -1.37 6.73
C GLY A 62 -5.51 0.07 7.24
N PHE A 63 -6.64 0.60 7.72
CA PHE A 63 -6.65 1.94 8.33
C PHE A 63 -5.81 1.95 9.60
N GLN A 64 -6.01 0.97 10.47
CA GLN A 64 -5.25 0.87 11.73
C GLN A 64 -3.77 0.64 11.46
N LEU A 65 -3.46 -0.23 10.52
CA LEU A 65 -2.09 -0.53 10.16
C LEU A 65 -1.39 0.70 9.57
N THR A 66 -2.06 1.45 8.71
CA THR A 66 -1.55 2.70 8.15
C THR A 66 -1.22 3.70 9.27
N ARG A 67 -2.13 3.84 10.23
CA ARG A 67 -1.92 4.74 11.37
C ARG A 67 -0.69 4.33 12.18
N THR A 68 -0.56 3.03 12.49
CA THR A 68 0.56 2.52 13.26
C THR A 68 1.88 2.80 12.56
N ILE A 69 1.96 2.52 11.26
CA ILE A 69 3.18 2.74 10.48
C ILE A 69 3.50 4.23 10.37
N SER A 70 2.49 5.06 10.06
CA SER A 70 2.69 6.49 9.87
C SER A 70 3.16 7.21 11.13
N ARG A 71 2.80 6.70 12.29
CA ARG A 71 3.17 7.29 13.58
C ARG A 71 4.50 6.77 14.12
N ASP A 72 5.04 5.72 13.53
CA ASP A 72 6.32 5.16 13.94
C ASP A 72 7.45 6.02 13.39
N PRO A 73 8.31 6.61 14.23
CA PRO A 73 9.43 7.43 13.73
C PRO A 73 10.35 6.69 12.78
N GLN A 74 10.44 5.37 12.90
CA GLN A 74 11.26 4.53 12.03
C GLN A 74 10.78 4.58 10.58
N TYR A 75 9.48 4.81 10.38
CA TYR A 75 8.86 4.82 9.06
C TYR A 75 8.32 6.20 8.67
N ALA A 76 8.79 7.25 9.35
CA ALA A 76 8.38 8.61 9.04
C ALA A 76 8.72 8.93 7.59
N GLY A 77 7.75 9.49 6.88
CA GLY A 77 7.93 9.84 5.47
C GLY A 77 7.73 8.71 4.47
N LEU A 78 7.54 7.47 4.94
CA LEU A 78 7.25 6.35 4.04
C LEU A 78 5.84 6.51 3.46
N PRO A 79 5.68 6.69 2.15
CA PRO A 79 4.35 6.89 1.57
C PRO A 79 3.54 5.60 1.58
N ILE A 80 2.24 5.74 1.83
CA ILE A 80 1.27 4.64 1.79
C ILE A 80 0.15 5.06 0.86
N ILE A 81 -0.12 4.25 -0.16
CA ILE A 81 -1.27 4.42 -1.04
C ILE A 81 -2.25 3.29 -0.72
N MET A 82 -3.48 3.65 -0.40
CA MET A 82 -4.50 2.63 -0.14
C MET A 82 -5.06 2.12 -1.47
N CYS A 83 -5.17 0.78 -1.59
CA CYS A 83 -5.73 0.11 -2.76
C CYS A 83 -6.82 -0.83 -2.26
N THR A 84 -8.09 -0.42 -2.36
CA THR A 84 -9.16 -1.15 -1.69
C THR A 84 -10.50 -1.03 -2.42
N SER A 85 -11.40 -1.99 -2.16
CA SER A 85 -12.76 -1.95 -2.68
C SER A 85 -13.65 -0.96 -1.94
N LYS A 86 -13.21 -0.41 -0.81
CA LYS A 86 -13.97 0.63 -0.09
C LYS A 86 -13.87 1.94 -0.87
N ASN A 87 -15.01 2.34 -1.49
CA ASN A 87 -15.01 3.41 -2.47
C ASN A 87 -15.85 4.63 -2.09
N GLN A 88 -16.31 4.72 -0.83
CA GLN A 88 -17.06 5.88 -0.39
C GLN A 88 -16.13 7.04 -0.06
N GLU A 89 -16.62 8.25 -0.20
CA GLU A 89 -15.85 9.44 0.11
C GLU A 89 -15.39 9.45 1.57
N THR A 90 -16.25 8.95 2.48
CA THR A 90 -15.89 8.85 3.90
C THR A 90 -14.72 7.89 4.13
N ASP A 91 -14.64 6.81 3.38
CA ASP A 91 -13.51 5.87 3.45
C ASP A 91 -12.21 6.55 3.02
N ARG A 92 -12.27 7.30 1.93
CA ARG A 92 -11.12 8.03 1.40
C ARG A 92 -10.62 9.08 2.41
N VAL A 93 -11.53 9.87 2.95
CA VAL A 93 -11.18 10.90 3.94
C VAL A 93 -10.55 10.25 5.17
N TRP A 94 -11.14 9.15 5.63
CA TRP A 94 -10.63 8.44 6.80
C TRP A 94 -9.22 7.90 6.55
N GLY A 95 -8.99 7.29 5.37
CA GLY A 95 -7.66 6.79 5.00
C GLY A 95 -6.60 7.88 5.00
N MET A 96 -6.93 9.02 4.42
CA MET A 96 -5.99 10.16 4.38
C MET A 96 -5.68 10.66 5.79
N ARG A 97 -6.67 10.65 6.69
CA ARG A 97 -6.47 11.04 8.10
C ARG A 97 -5.57 10.06 8.86
N GLN A 98 -5.54 8.79 8.46
CA GLN A 98 -4.66 7.79 9.08
C GLN A 98 -3.22 7.93 8.61
N GLY A 99 -2.97 8.75 7.61
CA GLY A 99 -1.63 9.01 7.11
C GLY A 99 -1.36 8.53 5.70
N ALA A 100 -2.38 8.03 4.99
CA ALA A 100 -2.20 7.63 3.59
C ALA A 100 -1.88 8.86 2.74
N ARG A 101 -1.00 8.67 1.76
CA ARG A 101 -0.62 9.70 0.81
C ARG A 101 -1.67 9.83 -0.30
N ASP A 102 -2.27 8.72 -0.69
CA ASP A 102 -3.26 8.68 -1.75
C ASP A 102 -4.14 7.45 -1.61
N TYR A 103 -5.16 7.33 -2.46
CA TYR A 103 -6.20 6.32 -2.36
C TYR A 103 -6.64 5.88 -3.75
N VAL A 104 -6.66 4.57 -3.99
CA VAL A 104 -7.09 3.97 -5.25
C VAL A 104 -8.16 2.93 -4.95
N THR A 105 -9.27 2.96 -5.70
CA THR A 105 -10.34 1.98 -5.52
C THR A 105 -10.18 0.82 -6.51
N LYS A 106 -10.51 -0.39 -6.04
CA LYS A 106 -10.54 -1.59 -6.89
C LYS A 106 -11.82 -1.62 -7.74
N PRO A 107 -11.79 -2.13 -8.96
CA PRO A 107 -10.62 -2.70 -9.62
C PRO A 107 -9.59 -1.63 -9.98
N VAL A 108 -8.32 -1.96 -9.77
CA VAL A 108 -7.25 -0.97 -9.94
C VAL A 108 -7.03 -0.66 -11.42
N ASP A 109 -7.05 0.62 -11.75
CA ASP A 109 -6.66 1.10 -13.06
C ASP A 109 -5.14 1.24 -13.08
N ALA A 110 -4.47 0.49 -13.95
CA ALA A 110 -3.01 0.45 -14.00
C ALA A 110 -2.41 1.83 -14.29
N VAL A 111 -3.02 2.59 -15.19
CA VAL A 111 -2.52 3.92 -15.57
C VAL A 111 -2.64 4.88 -14.39
N GLU A 112 -3.80 4.86 -13.70
CA GLU A 112 -4.02 5.70 -12.53
C GLU A 112 -3.01 5.38 -11.42
N LEU A 113 -2.84 4.10 -11.09
CA LEU A 113 -1.93 3.70 -10.03
C LEU A 113 -0.50 4.12 -10.34
N MET A 114 -0.03 3.84 -11.56
CA MET A 114 1.34 4.20 -11.93
C MET A 114 1.55 5.71 -11.95
N ALA A 115 0.55 6.49 -12.35
CA ALA A 115 0.64 7.95 -12.30
C ALA A 115 0.81 8.45 -10.86
N LYS A 116 0.06 7.87 -9.92
CA LYS A 116 0.16 8.23 -8.50
C LYS A 116 1.52 7.85 -7.92
N ILE A 117 2.05 6.70 -8.30
CA ILE A 117 3.38 6.26 -7.85
C ILE A 117 4.46 7.22 -8.38
N ARG A 118 4.39 7.58 -9.65
CA ARG A 118 5.36 8.52 -10.25
C ARG A 118 5.28 9.90 -9.60
N ALA A 119 4.10 10.30 -9.16
CA ALA A 119 3.92 11.59 -8.50
C ALA A 119 4.61 11.67 -7.13
N LEU A 120 4.99 10.55 -6.55
CA LEU A 120 5.74 10.53 -5.28
C LEU A 120 7.20 10.94 -5.43
N GLY A 121 7.66 11.11 -6.61
CA GLY A 121 9.01 11.54 -6.87
C GLY A 121 9.54 11.03 -8.15
#